data_ee57ff6a6aac036e214423fa1ce044a1
#
_entry.id   ee57ff6a6aac036e214423fa1ce044a1
#
_cell.length_a   1.000
_cell.length_b   1.000
_cell.length_c   1.000
_cell.angle_alpha   90.00
_cell.angle_beta   90.00
_cell.angle_gamma   90.00
#
_symmetry.space_group_name_H-M   'P 1'
#
loop_
_entity.id
_entity.type
_entity.pdbx_description
1 polymer ?
#
loop_
_entity_poly.entity_id
_entity_poly.type
_entity_poly.pdbx_seq_one_letter_code
_entity_poly.pdbx_strand_id
1 'polypeptide(L)'
;MHEDIAKWFSDPKHGADTQDMDLVLADVEFLPQLKAYLDDPAGTEFKKVEVVSALLELLEHDCPPDRGAESVRLAEDIRTTIRQHADVAQRAMSDVGPVKEVVLRSILGLPVPPDYPQWIVDRAHEEGA
;
A
#
# COMPACT_ATOMS: atom_id res chain seq x y z
N MET A 1 -0.57 2.44 20.30
CA MET A 1 -1.14 3.03 19.07
C MET A 1 -1.83 4.34 19.44
N HIS A 2 -1.65 5.37 18.64
CA HIS A 2 -2.31 6.64 18.89
C HIS A 2 -3.83 6.52 18.85
N GLU A 3 -4.50 7.32 19.67
CA GLU A 3 -5.95 7.34 19.74
C GLU A 3 -6.59 7.68 18.38
N ASP A 4 -6.00 8.62 17.64
CA ASP A 4 -6.50 9.00 16.32
C ASP A 4 -6.40 7.85 15.31
N ILE A 5 -5.35 7.04 15.39
CA ILE A 5 -5.19 5.88 14.53
C ILE A 5 -6.22 4.80 14.88
N ALA A 6 -6.45 4.57 16.17
CA ALA A 6 -7.47 3.62 16.61
C ALA A 6 -8.86 4.03 16.12
N LYS A 7 -9.19 5.32 16.18
CA LYS A 7 -10.45 5.86 15.66
C LYS A 7 -10.55 5.70 14.15
N TRP A 8 -9.45 5.91 13.44
CA TRP A 8 -9.45 5.75 11.99
C TRP A 8 -9.84 4.33 11.58
N PHE A 9 -9.34 3.31 12.30
CA PHE A 9 -9.70 1.93 12.01
C PHE A 9 -11.13 1.57 12.41
N SER A 10 -11.68 2.17 13.46
CA SER A 10 -12.96 1.75 14.04
C SER A 10 -14.16 2.59 13.61
N ASP A 11 -13.96 3.85 13.23
CA ASP A 11 -15.04 4.76 12.86
C ASP A 11 -15.07 4.94 11.34
N PRO A 12 -16.14 4.48 10.64
CA PRO A 12 -16.20 4.60 9.19
C PRO A 12 -16.26 6.04 8.69
N LYS A 13 -16.57 7.00 9.54
CA LYS A 13 -16.63 8.42 9.17
C LYS A 13 -15.32 9.16 9.44
N HIS A 14 -14.48 8.60 10.31
CA HIS A 14 -13.23 9.25 10.70
C HIS A 14 -12.20 9.14 9.58
N GLY A 15 -11.47 10.21 9.34
CA GLY A 15 -10.36 10.22 8.39
C GLY A 15 -10.73 10.57 6.96
N ALA A 16 -12.01 10.78 6.66
CA ALA A 16 -12.45 11.13 5.31
C ALA A 16 -11.89 12.47 4.83
N ASP A 17 -11.58 13.35 5.76
CA ASP A 17 -11.02 14.68 5.50
C ASP A 17 -9.53 14.79 5.87
N THR A 18 -8.90 13.69 6.26
CA THR A 18 -7.50 13.68 6.65
C THR A 18 -6.61 13.48 5.43
N GLN A 19 -5.78 14.46 5.11
CA GLN A 19 -4.80 14.34 4.04
C GLN A 19 -3.59 13.54 4.55
N ASP A 20 -2.89 12.86 3.64
CA ASP A 20 -1.66 12.12 3.94
C ASP A 20 -1.84 11.01 4.99
N MET A 21 -3.06 10.50 5.15
CA MET A 21 -3.32 9.42 6.10
C MET A 21 -2.54 8.16 5.75
N ASP A 22 -2.31 7.91 4.46
CA ASP A 22 -1.48 6.80 4.01
C ASP A 22 -0.06 6.89 4.56
N LEU A 23 0.50 8.09 4.68
CA LEU A 23 1.84 8.30 5.25
C LEU A 23 1.85 8.06 6.76
N VAL A 24 0.79 8.46 7.45
CA VAL A 24 0.66 8.24 8.90
C VAL A 24 0.50 6.75 9.20
N LEU A 25 -0.26 6.04 8.39
CA LEU A 25 -0.50 4.60 8.54
C LEU A 25 0.71 3.75 8.13
N ALA A 26 1.63 4.31 7.36
CA ALA A 26 2.79 3.59 6.84
C ALA A 26 3.85 3.38 7.91
N ASP A 27 3.52 2.57 8.90
CA ASP A 27 4.39 2.19 9.99
C ASP A 27 4.27 0.68 10.19
N VAL A 28 5.41 0.00 10.26
CA VAL A 28 5.46 -1.45 10.46
C VAL A 28 4.67 -1.87 11.71
N GLU A 29 4.65 -1.02 12.73
CA GLU A 29 3.87 -1.26 13.94
C GLU A 29 2.38 -1.47 13.65
N PHE A 30 1.85 -0.81 12.62
CA PHE A 30 0.43 -0.90 12.27
C PHE A 30 0.13 -2.01 11.25
N LEU A 31 1.13 -2.74 10.80
CA LEU A 31 0.94 -3.76 9.76
C LEU A 31 -0.16 -4.77 10.10
N PRO A 32 -0.24 -5.34 11.32
CA PRO A 32 -1.33 -6.26 11.65
C PRO A 32 -2.71 -5.63 11.51
N GLN A 33 -2.86 -4.36 11.91
CA GLN A 33 -4.12 -3.63 11.80
C GLN A 33 -4.47 -3.33 10.34
N LEU A 34 -3.48 -2.97 9.53
CA LEU A 34 -3.67 -2.72 8.10
C LEU A 34 -4.18 -3.98 7.39
N LYS A 35 -3.56 -5.12 7.66
CA LYS A 35 -3.96 -6.40 7.09
C LYS A 35 -5.36 -6.79 7.54
N ALA A 36 -5.66 -6.64 8.83
CA ALA A 36 -6.98 -6.96 9.37
C ALA A 36 -8.07 -6.08 8.77
N TYR A 37 -7.78 -4.81 8.54
CA TYR A 37 -8.75 -3.89 7.95
C TYR A 37 -9.14 -4.31 6.52
N LEU A 38 -8.18 -4.79 5.74
CA LEU A 38 -8.46 -5.27 4.38
C LEU A 38 -9.41 -6.47 4.37
N ASP A 39 -9.37 -7.29 5.42
CA ASP A 39 -10.23 -8.46 5.57
C ASP A 39 -11.57 -8.13 6.23
N ASP A 40 -11.74 -6.93 6.77
CA ASP A 40 -12.93 -6.54 7.51
C ASP A 40 -14.09 -6.21 6.56
N PRO A 41 -15.20 -6.97 6.60
CA PRO A 41 -16.34 -6.69 5.74
C PRO A 41 -17.03 -5.36 6.05
N ALA A 42 -16.84 -4.83 7.26
CA ALA A 42 -17.37 -3.52 7.64
C ALA A 42 -16.47 -2.36 7.19
N GLY A 43 -15.27 -2.65 6.68
CA GLY A 43 -14.36 -1.63 6.20
C GLY A 43 -14.87 -0.94 4.93
N THR A 44 -14.67 0.39 4.84
CA THR A 44 -15.07 1.16 3.67
C THR A 44 -14.05 1.01 2.55
N GLU A 45 -14.51 1.10 1.30
CA GLU A 45 -13.64 1.03 0.14
C GLU A 45 -12.59 2.15 0.16
N PHE A 46 -12.99 3.37 0.47
CA PHE A 46 -12.09 4.51 0.56
C PHE A 46 -10.91 4.22 1.51
N LYS A 47 -11.21 3.72 2.69
CA LYS A 47 -10.18 3.41 3.68
C LYS A 47 -9.31 2.22 3.28
N LYS A 48 -9.89 1.23 2.61
CA LYS A 48 -9.11 0.09 2.10
C LYS A 48 -8.11 0.54 1.04
N VAL A 49 -8.48 1.48 0.18
CA VAL A 49 -7.56 2.09 -0.78
C VAL A 49 -6.42 2.81 -0.05
N GLU A 50 -6.73 3.56 1.00
CA GLU A 50 -5.71 4.21 1.83
C GLU A 50 -4.75 3.19 2.47
N VAL A 51 -5.27 2.04 2.91
CA VAL A 51 -4.45 0.97 3.46
C VAL A 51 -3.48 0.42 2.39
N VAL A 52 -3.95 0.21 1.17
CA VAL A 52 -3.06 -0.21 0.08
C VAL A 52 -1.97 0.81 -0.17
N SER A 53 -2.32 2.10 -0.19
CA SER A 53 -1.33 3.18 -0.33
C SER A 53 -0.30 3.15 0.79
N ALA A 54 -0.72 2.90 2.04
CA ALA A 54 0.18 2.76 3.18
C ALA A 54 1.12 1.56 3.02
N LEU A 55 0.60 0.44 2.53
CA LEU A 55 1.42 -0.74 2.25
C LEU A 55 2.49 -0.47 1.20
N LEU A 56 2.17 0.31 0.17
CA LEU A 56 3.14 0.72 -0.84
C LEU A 56 4.22 1.62 -0.26
N GLU A 57 3.84 2.53 0.65
CA GLU A 57 4.82 3.37 1.34
C GLU A 57 5.76 2.53 2.21
N LEU A 58 5.25 1.53 2.91
CA LEU A 58 6.08 0.59 3.67
C LEU A 58 7.05 -0.17 2.76
N LEU A 59 6.57 -0.60 1.61
CA LEU A 59 7.40 -1.31 0.65
C LEU A 59 8.55 -0.42 0.14
N GLU A 60 8.29 0.86 -0.10
CA GLU A 60 9.29 1.80 -0.55
C GLU A 60 10.32 2.14 0.53
N HIS A 61 9.87 2.43 1.75
CA HIS A 61 10.73 3.02 2.78
C HIS A 61 11.28 2.04 3.81
N ASP A 62 10.55 0.96 4.08
CA ASP A 62 10.91 0.03 5.16
C ASP A 62 11.42 -1.31 4.66
N CYS A 63 11.52 -1.49 3.35
CA CYS A 63 11.98 -2.74 2.73
C CYS A 63 13.13 -2.51 1.75
N PRO A 64 14.20 -1.77 2.12
CA PRO A 64 15.32 -1.60 1.21
C PRO A 64 16.01 -2.95 0.98
N PRO A 65 16.45 -3.23 -0.27
CA PRO A 65 17.01 -4.55 -0.62
C PRO A 65 18.30 -4.89 0.11
N ASP A 66 18.97 -3.91 0.69
CA ASP A 66 20.25 -4.08 1.39
C ASP A 66 20.11 -4.37 2.89
N ARG A 67 18.89 -4.42 3.45
CA ARG A 67 18.68 -4.69 4.87
C ARG A 67 18.61 -6.16 5.25
N GLY A 68 18.77 -7.07 4.30
CA GLY A 68 18.85 -8.48 4.57
C GLY A 68 17.51 -9.22 4.64
N ALA A 69 17.48 -10.37 5.31
CA ALA A 69 16.37 -11.31 5.26
C ALA A 69 15.06 -10.76 5.85
N GLU A 70 15.14 -9.91 6.86
CA GLU A 70 13.92 -9.32 7.46
C GLU A 70 13.20 -8.40 6.50
N SER A 71 13.93 -7.57 5.76
CA SER A 71 13.36 -6.71 4.72
C SER A 71 12.73 -7.53 3.60
N VAL A 72 13.38 -8.60 3.19
CA VAL A 72 12.85 -9.49 2.15
C VAL A 72 11.53 -10.11 2.59
N ARG A 73 11.46 -10.60 3.83
CA ARG A 73 10.22 -11.18 4.38
C ARG A 73 9.11 -10.17 4.49
N LEU A 74 9.43 -8.96 4.97
CA LEU A 74 8.46 -7.89 5.09
C LEU A 74 7.90 -7.51 3.71
N ALA A 75 8.77 -7.36 2.72
CA ALA A 75 8.36 -7.05 1.36
C ALA A 75 7.46 -8.14 0.78
N GLU A 76 7.80 -9.41 0.98
CA GLU A 76 6.97 -10.53 0.51
C GLU A 76 5.62 -10.58 1.22
N ASP A 77 5.57 -10.32 2.52
CA ASP A 77 4.32 -10.26 3.27
C ASP A 77 3.41 -9.16 2.73
N ILE A 78 3.98 -7.98 2.47
CA ILE A 78 3.23 -6.85 1.91
C ILE A 78 2.71 -7.20 0.51
N ARG A 79 3.56 -7.73 -0.36
CA ARG A 79 3.15 -8.11 -1.73
C ARG A 79 2.06 -9.17 -1.71
N THR A 80 2.20 -10.18 -0.88
CA THR A 80 1.20 -11.23 -0.73
C THR A 80 -0.14 -10.67 -0.26
N THR A 81 -0.12 -9.77 0.71
CA THR A 81 -1.32 -9.10 1.21
C THR A 81 -2.03 -8.33 0.10
N ILE A 82 -1.28 -7.58 -0.70
CA ILE A 82 -1.84 -6.81 -1.83
C ILE A 82 -2.46 -7.78 -2.87
N ARG A 83 -1.79 -8.88 -3.17
CA ARG A 83 -2.33 -9.88 -4.12
C ARG A 83 -3.63 -10.51 -3.62
N GLN A 84 -3.75 -10.74 -2.32
CA GLN A 84 -4.97 -11.29 -1.72
C GLN A 84 -6.15 -10.32 -1.79
N HIS A 85 -5.88 -9.04 -2.00
CA HIS A 85 -6.87 -7.98 -2.11
C HIS A 85 -6.75 -7.26 -3.45
N ALA A 86 -6.64 -8.03 -4.53
CA ALA A 86 -6.38 -7.52 -5.88
C ALA A 86 -7.44 -6.53 -6.36
N ASP A 87 -8.70 -6.73 -6.01
CA ASP A 87 -9.79 -5.83 -6.40
C ASP A 87 -9.63 -4.44 -5.77
N VAL A 88 -9.27 -4.38 -4.49
CA VAL A 88 -8.96 -3.11 -3.82
C VAL A 88 -7.72 -2.46 -4.43
N ALA A 89 -6.68 -3.27 -4.69
CA ALA A 89 -5.44 -2.77 -5.28
C ALA A 89 -5.67 -2.17 -6.67
N GLN A 90 -6.52 -2.78 -7.48
CA GLN A 90 -6.86 -2.24 -8.80
C GLN A 90 -7.56 -0.88 -8.70
N ARG A 91 -8.42 -0.71 -7.71
CA ARG A 91 -9.07 0.59 -7.46
C ARG A 91 -8.08 1.63 -6.98
N ALA A 92 -7.10 1.22 -6.19
CA ALA A 92 -6.06 2.12 -5.70
C ALA A 92 -5.18 2.66 -6.82
N MET A 93 -5.09 1.99 -7.97
CA MET A 93 -4.28 2.45 -9.10
C MET A 93 -4.66 3.84 -9.61
N SER A 94 -5.94 4.21 -9.50
CA SER A 94 -6.40 5.53 -9.94
C SER A 94 -6.10 6.63 -8.91
N ASP A 95 -5.78 6.25 -7.69
CA ASP A 95 -5.56 7.21 -6.59
C ASP A 95 -4.09 7.39 -6.24
N VAL A 96 -3.22 6.53 -6.73
CA VAL A 96 -1.77 6.62 -6.49
C VAL A 96 -1.09 7.28 -7.69
N GLY A 97 0.12 7.77 -7.48
CA GLY A 97 0.91 8.33 -8.56
C GLY A 97 1.39 7.26 -9.56
N PRO A 98 1.92 7.69 -10.72
CA PRO A 98 2.28 6.75 -11.80
C PRO A 98 3.36 5.74 -11.39
N VAL A 99 4.30 6.12 -10.53
CA VAL A 99 5.34 5.20 -10.04
C VAL A 99 4.71 4.09 -9.22
N LYS A 100 3.84 4.43 -8.27
CA LYS A 100 3.16 3.44 -7.43
C LYS A 100 2.18 2.59 -8.24
N GLU A 101 1.58 3.14 -9.28
CA GLU A 101 0.76 2.35 -10.20
C GLU A 101 1.57 1.25 -10.86
N VAL A 102 2.79 1.54 -11.32
CA VAL A 102 3.68 0.53 -11.91
C VAL A 102 4.05 -0.53 -10.88
N VAL A 103 4.32 -0.13 -9.64
CA VAL A 103 4.59 -1.08 -8.54
C VAL A 103 3.39 -2.01 -8.34
N LEU A 104 2.18 -1.46 -8.28
CA LEU A 104 0.96 -2.28 -8.15
C LEU A 104 0.76 -3.22 -9.33
N ARG A 105 0.97 -2.75 -10.55
CA ARG A 105 0.87 -3.60 -11.73
C ARG A 105 1.86 -4.76 -11.68
N SER A 106 3.09 -4.50 -11.25
CA SER A 106 4.09 -5.54 -11.08
C SER A 106 3.65 -6.58 -10.05
N ILE A 107 3.15 -6.13 -8.90
CA ILE A 107 2.69 -7.03 -7.83
C ILE A 107 1.53 -7.91 -8.31
N LEU A 108 0.61 -7.33 -9.08
CA LEU A 108 -0.59 -8.03 -9.56
C LEU A 108 -0.36 -8.81 -10.86
N GLY A 109 0.83 -8.72 -11.45
CA GLY A 109 1.11 -9.38 -12.71
C GLY A 109 0.46 -8.73 -13.92
N LEU A 110 0.16 -7.43 -13.85
CA LEU A 110 -0.46 -6.68 -14.94
C LEU A 110 0.62 -5.98 -15.78
N PRO A 111 0.38 -5.84 -17.11
CA PRO A 111 1.35 -5.17 -17.97
C PRO A 111 1.40 -3.66 -17.70
N VAL A 112 2.59 -3.09 -17.90
CA VAL A 112 2.78 -1.64 -17.84
C VAL A 112 2.41 -1.06 -19.21
N PRO A 113 1.61 0.02 -19.28
CA PRO A 113 1.31 0.67 -20.56
C PRO A 113 2.59 1.11 -21.29
N PRO A 114 2.70 0.87 -22.61
CA PRO A 114 3.92 1.15 -23.35
C PRO A 114 4.24 2.65 -23.50
N ASP A 115 3.28 3.51 -23.24
CA ASP A 115 3.45 4.97 -23.31
C ASP A 115 4.02 5.58 -22.03
N TYR A 116 4.26 4.77 -21.00
CA TYR A 116 4.85 5.28 -19.76
C TYR A 116 6.34 5.60 -19.98
N PRO A 117 6.79 6.79 -19.52
CA PRO A 117 8.19 7.14 -19.61
C PRO A 117 9.09 6.14 -18.89
N GLN A 118 10.26 5.88 -19.44
CA GLN A 118 11.19 4.91 -18.87
C GLN A 118 11.61 5.26 -17.43
N TRP A 119 11.72 6.56 -17.11
CA TRP A 119 12.11 6.96 -15.76
C TRP A 119 11.08 6.54 -14.70
N ILE A 120 9.80 6.48 -15.06
CA ILE A 120 8.75 5.98 -14.16
C ILE A 120 8.97 4.50 -13.88
N VAL A 121 9.23 3.71 -14.91
CA VAL A 121 9.48 2.27 -14.78
C VAL A 121 10.72 2.01 -13.93
N ASP A 122 11.80 2.76 -14.19
CA ASP A 122 13.05 2.63 -13.44
C ASP A 122 12.85 2.98 -11.96
N ARG A 123 12.13 4.06 -11.70
CA ARG A 123 11.82 4.45 -10.31
C ARG A 123 10.97 3.40 -9.60
N ALA A 124 10.00 2.83 -10.28
CA ALA A 124 9.15 1.78 -9.72
C ALA A 124 9.98 0.55 -9.33
N HIS A 125 10.98 0.18 -10.13
CA HIS A 125 11.88 -0.91 -9.77
C HIS A 125 12.66 -0.62 -8.49
N GLU A 126 13.06 0.63 -8.28
CA GLU A 126 13.71 1.06 -7.04
C GLU A 126 12.76 0.99 -5.85
N GLU A 127 11.46 1.15 -6.06
CA GLU A 127 10.44 1.14 -5.00
C GLU A 127 9.78 -0.23 -4.78
N GLY A 128 10.29 -1.28 -5.41
CA GLY A 128 9.84 -2.63 -5.14
C GLY A 128 9.06 -3.33 -6.26
N ALA A 129 9.03 -2.75 -7.44
CA ALA A 129 8.41 -3.40 -8.60
C ALA A 129 9.22 -4.62 -9.06
#